data_ddc41ea74a962a453a1465e69a1524c2
#
_entry.id   ddc41ea74a962a453a1465e69a1524c2
#
_cell.length_a   1.000
_cell.length_b   1.000
_cell.length_c   1.000
_cell.angle_alpha   90.00
_cell.angle_beta   90.00
_cell.angle_gamma   90.00
#
_symmetry.space_group_name_H-M   'P 1'
#
loop_
_entity.id
_entity.type
_entity.pdbx_description
1 polymer ?
#
loop_
_entity_poly.entity_id
_entity_poly.type
_entity_poly.pdbx_seq_one_letter_code
_entity_poly.pdbx_strand_id
1 'polypeptide(L)'
;MAIVGFSAGQQPPPQQPPPAQEEQAPPEEDETEKPKEYSFNPLQAEKEVRIGNFYFHKGKYPAAAHRYREAIKWNANLPEAYFRLGEAEEKQKDWKSAREAYQKFIELAADDKRSAEVRKKIAKLSKSKG
;
A
#
# COMPACT_ATOMS: atom_id res chain seq x y z
N MET A 1 10.68 -15.84 -63.38
CA MET A 1 11.23 -14.91 -62.51
C MET A 1 10.66 -15.03 -61.13
N ALA A 2 11.46 -15.41 -60.22
CA ALA A 2 10.96 -15.66 -58.91
C ALA A 2 10.90 -14.37 -58.13
N ILE A 3 9.78 -14.12 -57.65
CA ILE A 3 9.63 -13.04 -56.76
C ILE A 3 9.89 -13.50 -55.40
N VAL A 4 10.83 -12.93 -54.81
CA VAL A 4 11.12 -13.23 -53.47
C VAL A 4 10.01 -12.79 -52.62
N GLY A 5 9.41 -13.72 -52.07
CA GLY A 5 8.50 -13.39 -51.02
C GLY A 5 9.25 -12.81 -49.86
N PHE A 6 9.16 -11.52 -49.73
CA PHE A 6 9.73 -10.99 -48.69
C PHE A 6 8.87 -10.94 -47.56
N SER A 7 9.23 -11.50 -46.54
CA SER A 7 8.48 -11.53 -45.32
C SER A 7 8.63 -10.23 -44.57
N ALA A 8 8.29 -9.25 -45.30
CA ALA A 8 8.41 -7.94 -44.74
C ALA A 8 7.61 -7.71 -43.50
N GLY A 9 6.74 -8.61 -43.20
CA GLY A 9 5.92 -8.45 -42.04
C GLY A 9 6.42 -9.09 -40.77
N GLN A 10 7.57 -9.63 -40.84
CA GLN A 10 8.04 -10.36 -39.66
C GLN A 10 8.87 -9.55 -38.71
N GLN A 11 8.50 -8.33 -38.53
CA GLN A 11 9.02 -7.62 -37.42
C GLN A 11 8.51 -8.28 -36.16
N PRO A 12 9.37 -8.48 -35.18
CA PRO A 12 8.86 -8.95 -33.90
C PRO A 12 7.79 -7.99 -33.43
N PRO A 13 6.72 -8.48 -32.82
CA PRO A 13 5.71 -7.59 -32.28
C PRO A 13 6.39 -6.58 -31.37
N PRO A 14 5.95 -5.34 -31.41
CA PRO A 14 6.57 -4.36 -30.53
C PRO A 14 6.48 -4.87 -29.10
N GLN A 15 7.59 -4.92 -28.46
CA GLN A 15 7.61 -5.32 -27.06
C GLN A 15 6.88 -4.24 -26.31
N GLN A 16 5.80 -4.63 -25.71
CA GLN A 16 5.15 -3.72 -24.81
C GLN A 16 6.07 -3.49 -23.65
N PRO A 17 6.19 -2.26 -23.19
CA PRO A 17 6.96 -2.03 -21.98
C PRO A 17 6.33 -2.87 -20.87
N PRO A 18 7.14 -3.46 -20.00
CA PRO A 18 6.56 -4.22 -18.88
C PRO A 18 5.61 -3.31 -18.13
N PRO A 19 4.42 -3.78 -17.81
CA PRO A 19 3.50 -2.97 -17.04
C PRO A 19 4.19 -2.56 -15.76
N ALA A 20 3.96 -1.34 -15.35
CA ALA A 20 4.50 -0.87 -14.09
C ALA A 20 4.06 -1.83 -13.00
N GLN A 21 4.96 -2.20 -12.12
CA GLN A 21 4.64 -3.14 -11.05
C GLN A 21 3.45 -2.70 -10.22
N GLU A 22 3.25 -1.40 -10.16
CA GLU A 22 2.13 -0.79 -9.44
C GLU A 22 0.77 -1.12 -10.04
N GLU A 23 0.72 -1.49 -11.32
CA GLU A 23 -0.51 -1.81 -12.02
C GLU A 23 -0.88 -3.28 -11.97
N GLN A 24 0.03 -4.11 -11.53
CA GLN A 24 -0.24 -5.54 -11.42
C GLN A 24 -0.92 -5.83 -10.09
N ALA A 25 -2.07 -6.47 -10.17
CA ALA A 25 -2.75 -6.90 -8.95
C ALA A 25 -1.87 -7.92 -8.22
N PRO A 26 -1.68 -7.75 -6.92
CA PRO A 26 -0.97 -8.75 -6.14
C PRO A 26 -1.79 -10.04 -6.09
N PRO A 27 -1.13 -11.19 -5.86
CA PRO A 27 -1.86 -12.44 -5.73
C PRO A 27 -2.78 -12.37 -4.52
N GLU A 28 -3.95 -12.98 -4.65
CA GLU A 28 -4.88 -13.07 -3.54
C GLU A 28 -4.30 -13.99 -2.47
N GLU A 29 -4.58 -13.68 -1.22
CA GLU A 29 -4.18 -14.58 -0.15
C GLU A 29 -5.06 -15.82 -0.17
N ASP A 30 -4.41 -16.97 -0.05
CA ASP A 30 -5.12 -18.22 0.05
C ASP A 30 -5.58 -18.39 1.50
N GLU A 31 -6.88 -18.38 1.71
CA GLU A 31 -7.46 -18.52 3.03
C GLU A 31 -7.16 -19.88 3.67
N THR A 32 -6.72 -20.85 2.86
CA THR A 32 -6.36 -22.18 3.37
C THR A 32 -4.93 -22.25 3.88
N GLU A 33 -4.14 -21.21 3.67
CA GLU A 33 -2.79 -21.19 4.16
C GLU A 33 -2.76 -21.14 5.68
N LYS A 34 -1.69 -21.75 6.23
CA LYS A 34 -1.47 -21.74 7.68
C LYS A 34 -1.27 -20.29 8.13
N PRO A 35 -1.64 -19.97 9.39
CA PRO A 35 -1.36 -18.66 9.93
C PRO A 35 0.11 -18.30 9.74
N LYS A 36 0.35 -17.07 9.33
CA LYS A 36 1.72 -16.59 9.14
C LYS A 36 2.38 -16.38 10.48
N GLU A 37 3.63 -16.77 10.57
CA GLU A 37 4.46 -16.41 11.69
C GLU A 37 5.23 -15.16 11.29
N TYR A 38 5.07 -14.10 12.07
CA TYR A 38 5.73 -12.84 11.78
C TYR A 38 7.02 -12.74 12.58
N SER A 39 8.10 -12.45 11.87
CA SER A 39 9.35 -12.06 12.48
C SER A 39 9.73 -10.71 11.87
N PHE A 40 10.62 -9.99 12.51
CA PHE A 40 11.04 -8.70 12.01
C PHE A 40 11.60 -8.85 10.61
N ASN A 41 10.95 -8.21 9.64
CA ASN A 41 11.36 -8.28 8.25
C ASN A 41 11.02 -6.96 7.54
N PRO A 42 11.94 -5.98 7.58
CA PRO A 42 11.66 -4.66 7.01
C PRO A 42 11.43 -4.67 5.50
N LEU A 43 12.06 -5.57 4.76
CA LEU A 43 11.83 -5.66 3.31
C LEU A 43 10.44 -6.15 2.99
N GLN A 44 9.94 -7.13 3.75
CA GLN A 44 8.58 -7.62 3.59
C GLN A 44 7.57 -6.54 3.98
N ALA A 45 7.88 -5.79 5.05
CA ALA A 45 7.02 -4.69 5.47
C ALA A 45 6.88 -3.63 4.36
N GLU A 46 8.00 -3.24 3.75
CA GLU A 46 7.96 -2.29 2.64
C GLU A 46 7.19 -2.82 1.44
N LYS A 47 7.33 -4.11 1.16
CA LYS A 47 6.56 -4.74 0.09
C LYS A 47 5.06 -4.64 0.36
N GLU A 48 4.64 -4.91 1.61
CA GLU A 48 3.24 -4.82 1.98
C GLU A 48 2.72 -3.37 1.86
N VAL A 49 3.55 -2.38 2.20
CA VAL A 49 3.17 -0.97 1.99
C VAL A 49 2.93 -0.69 0.52
N ARG A 50 3.81 -1.17 -0.37
CA ARG A 50 3.65 -0.97 -1.81
C ARG A 50 2.37 -1.62 -2.33
N ILE A 51 2.06 -2.81 -1.86
CA ILE A 51 0.81 -3.50 -2.23
C ILE A 51 -0.39 -2.70 -1.71
N GLY A 52 -0.30 -2.23 -0.48
CA GLY A 52 -1.34 -1.36 0.08
C GLY A 52 -1.57 -0.11 -0.76
N ASN A 53 -0.49 0.53 -1.20
CA ASN A 53 -0.57 1.71 -2.05
C ASN A 53 -1.26 1.39 -3.39
N PHE A 54 -1.00 0.23 -3.95
CA PHE A 54 -1.70 -0.22 -5.15
C PHE A 54 -3.22 -0.23 -4.93
N TYR A 55 -3.66 -0.85 -3.85
CA TYR A 55 -5.09 -0.90 -3.54
C TYR A 55 -5.66 0.48 -3.21
N PHE A 56 -4.89 1.29 -2.51
CA PHE A 56 -5.33 2.65 -2.16
C PHE A 56 -5.62 3.46 -3.42
N HIS A 57 -4.72 3.42 -4.41
CA HIS A 57 -4.92 4.13 -5.67
C HIS A 57 -6.10 3.61 -6.48
N LYS A 58 -6.48 2.36 -6.28
CA LYS A 58 -7.67 1.79 -6.91
C LYS A 58 -8.95 2.09 -6.13
N GLY A 59 -8.85 2.82 -5.03
CA GLY A 59 -10.01 3.11 -4.19
C GLY A 59 -10.46 1.95 -3.32
N LYS A 60 -9.64 0.90 -3.23
CA LYS A 60 -9.97 -0.29 -2.43
C LYS A 60 -9.39 -0.12 -1.04
N TYR A 61 -9.99 0.77 -0.28
CA TYR A 61 -9.43 1.17 1.02
C TYR A 61 -9.39 0.07 2.07
N PRO A 62 -10.40 -0.81 2.20
CA PRO A 62 -10.29 -1.93 3.13
C PRO A 62 -9.12 -2.87 2.82
N ALA A 63 -8.90 -3.17 1.53
CA ALA A 63 -7.78 -3.99 1.11
C ALA A 63 -6.44 -3.30 1.37
N ALA A 64 -6.38 -1.98 1.12
CA ALA A 64 -5.19 -1.20 1.42
C ALA A 64 -4.87 -1.24 2.91
N ALA A 65 -5.87 -0.98 3.75
CA ALA A 65 -5.71 -1.01 5.20
C ALA A 65 -5.21 -2.37 5.69
N HIS A 66 -5.74 -3.45 5.13
CA HIS A 66 -5.28 -4.79 5.47
C HIS A 66 -3.78 -4.96 5.18
N ARG A 67 -3.32 -4.50 4.03
CA ARG A 67 -1.91 -4.60 3.65
C ARG A 67 -1.02 -3.74 4.55
N TYR A 68 -1.47 -2.55 4.90
CA TYR A 68 -0.71 -1.70 5.81
C TYR A 68 -0.61 -2.33 7.21
N ARG A 69 -1.67 -2.99 7.67
CA ARG A 69 -1.62 -3.74 8.94
C ARG A 69 -0.66 -4.92 8.86
N GLU A 70 -0.62 -5.60 7.71
CA GLU A 70 0.37 -6.66 7.50
C GLU A 70 1.79 -6.09 7.56
N ALA A 71 2.02 -4.93 6.95
CA ALA A 71 3.32 -4.27 7.02
C ALA A 71 3.76 -4.03 8.47
N ILE A 72 2.84 -3.57 9.30
CA ILE A 72 3.10 -3.30 10.71
C ILE A 72 3.48 -4.59 11.45
N LYS A 73 2.87 -5.71 11.09
CA LYS A 73 3.22 -6.99 11.71
C LYS A 73 4.64 -7.43 11.37
N TRP A 74 5.12 -7.11 10.16
CA TRP A 74 6.50 -7.40 9.77
C TRP A 74 7.50 -6.40 10.35
N ASN A 75 7.10 -5.15 10.51
CA ASN A 75 7.92 -4.10 11.10
C ASN A 75 7.06 -3.07 11.81
N ALA A 76 6.91 -3.24 13.10
CA ALA A 76 6.09 -2.34 13.93
C ALA A 76 6.67 -0.92 14.06
N ASN A 77 7.90 -0.70 13.61
CA ASN A 77 8.56 0.60 13.69
C ASN A 77 8.68 1.28 12.32
N LEU A 78 7.74 1.03 11.43
CA LEU A 78 7.72 1.63 10.10
C LEU A 78 6.67 2.75 10.06
N PRO A 79 7.09 4.01 10.25
CA PRO A 79 6.14 5.14 10.31
C PRO A 79 5.23 5.24 9.08
N GLU A 80 5.78 4.97 7.89
CA GLU A 80 5.03 5.06 6.65
C GLU A 80 3.79 4.16 6.66
N ALA A 81 3.89 2.97 7.24
CA ALA A 81 2.76 2.05 7.33
C ALA A 81 1.63 2.64 8.16
N TYR A 82 1.96 3.28 9.27
CA TYR A 82 0.94 3.91 10.12
C TYR A 82 0.31 5.14 9.46
N PHE A 83 1.12 5.93 8.77
CA PHE A 83 0.59 7.09 8.06
C PHE A 83 -0.41 6.65 6.98
N ARG A 84 -0.02 5.68 6.16
CA ARG A 84 -0.88 5.16 5.10
C ARG A 84 -2.12 4.46 5.65
N LEU A 85 -1.97 3.72 6.74
CA LEU A 85 -3.11 3.10 7.42
C LEU A 85 -4.09 4.18 7.88
N GLY A 86 -3.59 5.24 8.48
CA GLY A 86 -4.42 6.37 8.89
C GLY A 86 -5.24 6.92 7.73
N GLU A 87 -4.59 7.13 6.58
CA GLU A 87 -5.28 7.62 5.39
C GLU A 87 -6.35 6.63 4.90
N ALA A 88 -6.04 5.34 4.88
CA ALA A 88 -7.00 4.32 4.44
C ALA A 88 -8.20 4.21 5.38
N GLU A 89 -7.96 4.32 6.69
CA GLU A 89 -9.03 4.29 7.67
C GLU A 89 -9.89 5.56 7.59
N GLU A 90 -9.28 6.72 7.34
CA GLU A 90 -10.03 7.96 7.09
C GLU A 90 -10.99 7.81 5.92
N LYS A 91 -10.51 7.22 4.83
CA LYS A 91 -11.34 6.99 3.65
C LYS A 91 -12.52 6.09 3.94
N GLN A 92 -12.39 5.21 4.92
CA GLN A 92 -13.47 4.32 5.34
C GLN A 92 -14.35 4.96 6.42
N LYS A 93 -14.03 6.18 6.82
CA LYS A 93 -14.71 6.90 7.89
C LYS A 93 -14.60 6.19 9.26
N ASP A 94 -13.58 5.37 9.41
CA ASP A 94 -13.24 4.78 10.69
C ASP A 94 -12.34 5.73 11.45
N TRP A 95 -12.97 6.74 12.07
CA TRP A 95 -12.25 7.85 12.68
C TRP A 95 -11.37 7.43 13.84
N LYS A 96 -11.84 6.48 14.63
CA LYS A 96 -11.08 5.99 15.76
C LYS A 96 -9.79 5.29 15.31
N SER A 97 -9.91 4.38 14.36
CA SER A 97 -8.75 3.65 13.84
C SER A 97 -7.79 4.59 13.12
N ALA A 98 -8.31 5.55 12.37
CA ALA A 98 -7.48 6.56 11.70
C ALA A 98 -6.67 7.35 12.72
N ARG A 99 -7.32 7.83 13.77
CA ARG A 99 -6.66 8.59 14.82
C ARG A 99 -5.55 7.79 15.50
N GLU A 100 -5.83 6.54 15.83
CA GLU A 100 -4.85 5.65 16.47
C GLU A 100 -3.63 5.45 15.59
N ALA A 101 -3.84 5.23 14.28
CA ALA A 101 -2.74 5.05 13.34
C ALA A 101 -1.90 6.33 13.22
N TYR A 102 -2.56 7.48 13.10
CA TYR A 102 -1.85 8.76 13.02
C TYR A 102 -1.09 9.08 14.31
N GLN A 103 -1.66 8.75 15.47
CA GLN A 103 -0.96 8.93 16.74
C GLN A 103 0.31 8.10 16.79
N LYS A 104 0.24 6.88 16.29
CA LYS A 104 1.41 6.01 16.25
C LYS A 104 2.46 6.55 15.28
N PHE A 105 2.03 7.10 14.15
CA PHE A 105 2.96 7.78 13.24
C PHE A 105 3.71 8.91 13.95
N ILE A 106 2.99 9.76 14.69
CA ILE A 106 3.61 10.86 15.43
C ILE A 106 4.59 10.35 16.49
N GLU A 107 4.26 9.28 17.19
CA GLU A 107 5.17 8.70 18.17
C GLU A 107 6.48 8.26 17.55
N LEU A 108 6.42 7.70 16.33
CA LEU A 108 7.60 7.17 15.66
C LEU A 108 8.36 8.21 14.83
N ALA A 109 7.68 9.25 14.38
CA ALA A 109 8.24 10.20 13.43
C ALA A 109 7.79 11.64 13.73
N ALA A 110 7.99 12.08 14.97
CA ALA A 110 7.56 13.40 15.41
C ALA A 110 8.14 14.55 14.55
N ASP A 111 9.34 14.34 14.01
CA ASP A 111 10.05 15.35 13.22
C ASP A 111 9.83 15.21 11.71
N ASP A 112 8.97 14.29 11.29
CA ASP A 112 8.64 14.15 9.87
C ASP A 112 7.92 15.41 9.38
N LYS A 113 8.17 15.79 8.13
CA LYS A 113 7.55 16.99 7.55
C LYS A 113 6.04 16.93 7.52
N ARG A 114 5.45 15.74 7.56
CA ARG A 114 4.01 15.54 7.58
C ARG A 114 3.41 15.64 8.98
N SER A 115 4.24 15.69 10.00
CA SER A 115 3.78 15.60 11.40
C SER A 115 2.86 16.74 11.81
N ALA A 116 3.15 17.97 11.37
CA ALA A 116 2.28 19.12 11.69
C ALA A 116 0.86 18.90 11.13
N GLU A 117 0.77 18.44 9.88
CA GLU A 117 -0.51 18.19 9.24
C GLU A 117 -1.24 17.03 9.90
N VAL A 118 -0.51 15.98 10.26
CA VAL A 118 -1.08 14.82 10.94
C VAL A 118 -1.62 15.21 12.32
N ARG A 119 -0.92 16.08 13.05
CA ARG A 119 -1.44 16.58 14.34
C ARG A 119 -2.76 17.33 14.19
N LYS A 120 -2.91 18.10 13.12
CA LYS A 120 -4.16 18.77 12.81
C LYS A 120 -5.26 17.76 12.51
N LYS A 121 -4.95 16.72 11.77
CA LYS A 121 -5.89 15.64 11.48
C LYS A 121 -6.33 14.93 12.75
N ILE A 122 -5.40 14.63 13.63
CA ILE A 122 -5.72 13.99 14.91
C ILE A 122 -6.69 14.86 15.72
N ALA A 123 -6.41 16.15 15.80
CA ALA A 123 -7.30 17.06 16.53
C ALA A 123 -8.70 17.09 15.93
N LYS A 124 -8.79 17.12 14.61
CA LYS A 124 -10.07 17.13 13.91
C LYS A 124 -10.81 15.80 14.10
N LEU A 125 -10.12 14.69 13.98
CA LEU A 125 -10.70 13.35 14.15
C LEU A 125 -11.15 13.10 15.59
N SER A 126 -10.49 13.70 16.57
CA SER A 126 -10.87 13.58 17.97
C SER A 126 -12.22 14.21 18.29
N LYS A 127 -12.67 15.14 17.44
CA LYS A 127 -13.97 15.77 17.58
C LYS A 127 -15.06 15.01 16.86
N SER A 128 -14.69 14.05 15.98
CA SER A 128 -15.66 13.25 15.25
C SER A 128 -16.19 12.15 16.15
N LYS A 129 -17.49 11.97 16.17
CA LYS A 129 -18.11 10.86 16.88
C LYS A 129 -18.13 9.67 15.94
N GLY A 130 -17.37 8.67 16.24
CA GLY A 130 -17.41 7.53 15.36
C GLY A 130 -16.71 6.37 15.93
#